data_62827b7de8954445a9be7ba7de9ccbdc
#
_entry.id   62827b7de8954445a9be7ba7de9ccbdc
#
_cell.length_a   1.000
_cell.length_b   1.000
_cell.length_c   1.000
_cell.angle_alpha   90.00
_cell.angle_beta   90.00
_cell.angle_gamma   90.00
#
_symmetry.space_group_name_H-M   'P 1'
#
loop_
_entity.id
_entity.type
_entity.pdbx_description
1 polymer ?
#
loop_
_entity_poly.entity_id
_entity_poly.type
_entity_poly.pdbx_seq_one_letter_code
_entity_poly.pdbx_strand_id
1 'polypeptide(L)'
;MSRLSFFFLLGATALAAQQPPETPPDSARVAHILALLEASDSTVCELAAQAISNAWGWSWEPQLFATPMPMPMPAPMPMPMMRQGLHGPRTRLHIVNHRAGWRGADSAAFGAFRSVLRDDNRCVRNIAARVLGRAGAAGSYDRFVALLRETAPGLRETGALGLGELEDRRALGPLQNALRDRDARVRTMAVRAVGEIGDSSSVAMLTKALGDDAVPVRRTAAWALGRLESPVALAALAGALKDTSPDVRRTAAWALGAIEDRAAVDLLLPLLRDRDATVRLAATHALGQIESPRAVGDLGALVRDTSADVKRAAIWALGQIQDHSAVAPLSTALHDSDAHARQLAAWALGQIGDPDAIDPLAAALKDREPEVRVAAAWALGQIDNSRAVEPLKAALDDESQDVQDAAGWALDQIDDERPVRVRVRPHVRRPI
;
A
#
# COMPACT_ATOMS: atom_id res chain seq x y z
N MET A 1 -3.45 39.12 12.83
CA MET A 1 -3.99 38.15 13.82
C MET A 1 -4.41 36.93 13.04
N SER A 2 -3.92 35.79 13.23
CA SER A 2 -2.61 35.27 13.52
C SER A 2 -2.61 33.80 13.13
N ARG A 3 -1.55 33.36 12.46
CA ARG A 3 -1.32 31.95 12.07
C ARG A 3 -1.44 30.95 13.26
N LEU A 4 -1.39 31.44 14.49
CA LEU A 4 -1.52 30.61 15.71
C LEU A 4 -2.96 30.15 16.00
N SER A 5 -3.98 30.90 15.61
CA SER A 5 -5.40 30.52 15.87
C SER A 5 -5.86 29.37 14.96
N PHE A 6 -5.21 29.20 13.80
CA PHE A 6 -5.53 28.11 12.84
C PHE A 6 -5.01 26.76 13.35
N PHE A 7 -3.82 26.73 13.99
CA PHE A 7 -3.25 25.52 14.57
C PHE A 7 -4.03 24.96 15.76
N PHE A 8 -4.65 25.86 16.56
CA PHE A 8 -5.44 25.42 17.72
C PHE A 8 -6.79 24.78 17.32
N LEU A 9 -7.39 25.21 16.21
CA LEU A 9 -8.64 24.59 15.71
C LEU A 9 -8.38 23.21 15.08
N LEU A 10 -7.23 23.01 14.42
CA LEU A 10 -6.83 21.71 13.86
C LEU A 10 -6.35 20.73 14.93
N GLY A 11 -5.69 21.21 15.99
CA GLY A 11 -5.18 20.36 17.08
C GLY A 11 -6.28 19.79 17.98
N ALA A 12 -7.39 20.51 18.16
CA ALA A 12 -8.52 20.03 18.96
C ALA A 12 -9.37 18.96 18.25
N THR A 13 -9.32 18.88 16.92
CA THR A 13 -10.03 17.85 16.13
C THR A 13 -9.22 16.56 15.94
N ALA A 14 -7.90 16.60 16.11
CA ALA A 14 -7.04 15.43 15.92
C ALA A 14 -7.13 14.37 17.04
N LEU A 15 -7.61 14.75 18.24
CA LEU A 15 -7.79 13.80 19.35
C LEU A 15 -9.17 13.11 19.40
N ALA A 16 -10.12 13.53 18.55
CA ALA A 16 -11.46 12.95 18.51
C ALA A 16 -11.68 11.91 17.37
N ALA A 17 -10.61 11.51 16.68
CA ALA A 17 -10.68 10.74 15.42
C ALA A 17 -10.81 9.23 15.60
N GLN A 18 -11.58 8.74 16.57
CA GLN A 18 -11.82 7.28 16.72
C GLN A 18 -13.27 6.82 16.49
N GLN A 19 -14.20 7.75 16.20
CA GLN A 19 -15.56 7.38 15.79
C GLN A 19 -16.03 8.29 14.66
N PRO A 20 -16.68 7.76 13.60
CA PRO A 20 -17.29 8.59 12.59
C PRO A 20 -18.39 9.46 13.26
N PRO A 21 -18.56 10.72 12.85
CA PRO A 21 -19.57 11.58 13.43
C PRO A 21 -20.96 10.97 13.25
N GLU A 22 -21.72 10.87 14.32
CA GLU A 22 -23.08 10.29 14.34
C GLU A 22 -24.09 11.12 13.54
N THR A 23 -23.74 12.34 13.15
CA THR A 23 -24.61 13.25 12.39
C THR A 23 -23.94 13.70 11.08
N PRO A 24 -24.69 13.70 9.95
CA PRO A 24 -24.19 14.24 8.69
C PRO A 24 -23.90 15.74 8.84
N PRO A 25 -22.96 16.29 8.04
CA PRO A 25 -22.59 17.70 8.12
C PRO A 25 -23.80 18.60 7.75
N ASP A 26 -24.05 19.63 8.56
CA ASP A 26 -25.02 20.65 8.24
C ASP A 26 -24.48 21.63 7.18
N SER A 27 -25.38 22.34 6.51
CA SER A 27 -25.07 23.29 5.44
C SER A 27 -24.21 24.47 5.90
N ALA A 28 -24.31 24.90 7.16
CA ALA A 28 -23.54 26.02 7.71
C ALA A 28 -22.09 25.60 7.92
N ARG A 29 -21.84 24.39 8.42
CA ARG A 29 -20.51 23.84 8.60
C ARG A 29 -19.82 23.60 7.25
N VAL A 30 -20.53 23.10 6.25
CA VAL A 30 -20.03 22.95 4.89
C VAL A 30 -19.65 24.30 4.28
N ALA A 31 -20.52 25.30 4.37
CA ALA A 31 -20.24 26.65 3.85
C ALA A 31 -19.01 27.28 4.53
N HIS A 32 -18.88 27.12 5.85
CA HIS A 32 -17.70 27.61 6.58
C HIS A 32 -16.39 26.92 6.10
N ILE A 33 -16.41 25.60 5.91
CA ILE A 33 -15.24 24.86 5.40
C ILE A 33 -14.89 25.32 3.98
N LEU A 34 -15.87 25.49 3.09
CA LEU A 34 -15.64 25.97 1.73
C LEU A 34 -15.05 27.38 1.72
N ALA A 35 -15.56 28.29 2.54
CA ALA A 35 -15.00 29.64 2.67
C ALA A 35 -13.54 29.67 3.18
N LEU A 36 -13.19 28.76 4.10
CA LEU A 36 -11.80 28.61 4.57
C LEU A 36 -10.89 28.10 3.45
N LEU A 37 -11.38 27.21 2.59
CA LEU A 37 -10.64 26.64 1.46
C LEU A 37 -10.43 27.65 0.33
N GLU A 38 -11.39 28.53 0.07
CA GLU A 38 -11.27 29.61 -0.92
C GLU A 38 -10.17 30.61 -0.55
N ALA A 39 -9.96 30.84 0.76
CA ALA A 39 -8.96 31.76 1.28
C ALA A 39 -7.54 31.18 1.43
N SER A 40 -7.33 29.90 1.12
CA SER A 40 -6.09 29.17 1.42
C SER A 40 -5.26 28.84 0.17
N ASP A 41 -3.92 28.72 0.39
CA ASP A 41 -3.01 28.19 -0.65
C ASP A 41 -3.21 26.67 -0.86
N SER A 42 -2.56 26.12 -1.91
CA SER A 42 -2.73 24.70 -2.28
C SER A 42 -2.37 23.72 -1.16
N THR A 43 -1.39 24.06 -0.32
CA THR A 43 -0.92 23.20 0.78
C THR A 43 -1.95 23.12 1.90
N VAL A 44 -2.53 24.27 2.25
CA VAL A 44 -3.62 24.36 3.25
C VAL A 44 -4.87 23.65 2.75
N CYS A 45 -5.14 23.73 1.46
CA CYS A 45 -6.25 23.03 0.84
C CYS A 45 -6.11 21.50 0.90
N GLU A 46 -4.93 20.97 0.68
CA GLU A 46 -4.68 19.53 0.83
C GLU A 46 -4.86 19.05 2.26
N LEU A 47 -4.35 19.81 3.25
CA LEU A 47 -4.53 19.51 4.67
C LEU A 47 -6.00 19.58 5.09
N ALA A 48 -6.75 20.58 4.59
CA ALA A 48 -8.18 20.71 4.87
C ALA A 48 -8.98 19.58 4.21
N ALA A 49 -8.63 19.17 3.00
CA ALA A 49 -9.24 18.02 2.34
C ALA A 49 -8.97 16.71 3.09
N GLN A 50 -7.78 16.54 3.65
CA GLN A 50 -7.45 15.42 4.53
C GLN A 50 -8.27 15.44 5.81
N ALA A 51 -8.43 16.62 6.44
CA ALA A 51 -9.24 16.79 7.65
C ALA A 51 -10.71 16.49 7.39
N ILE A 52 -11.26 16.95 6.26
CA ILE A 52 -12.64 16.66 5.80
C ILE A 52 -12.80 15.15 5.60
N SER A 53 -11.84 14.52 4.93
CA SER A 53 -11.82 13.09 4.65
C SER A 53 -11.84 12.27 5.94
N ASN A 54 -10.96 12.60 6.88
CA ASN A 54 -10.86 11.91 8.18
C ASN A 54 -12.13 12.12 9.03
N ALA A 55 -12.69 13.33 9.04
CA ALA A 55 -13.91 13.66 9.79
C ALA A 55 -15.15 12.88 9.28
N TRP A 56 -15.13 12.45 8.03
CA TRP A 56 -16.27 11.76 7.39
C TRP A 56 -15.96 10.29 7.04
N GLY A 57 -14.87 9.73 7.60
CA GLY A 57 -14.53 8.31 7.44
C GLY A 57 -14.04 7.94 6.04
N TRP A 58 -13.45 8.90 5.31
CA TRP A 58 -12.84 8.65 4.02
C TRP A 58 -11.32 8.53 4.16
N SER A 59 -10.71 7.77 3.30
CA SER A 59 -9.28 7.91 3.04
C SER A 59 -9.09 9.03 2.00
N TRP A 60 -8.49 10.16 2.41
CA TRP A 60 -7.96 11.14 1.49
C TRP A 60 -6.62 10.62 0.98
N GLU A 61 -6.53 10.31 -0.30
CA GLU A 61 -5.26 10.04 -0.95
C GLU A 61 -4.82 11.31 -1.70
N PRO A 62 -4.00 12.16 -1.06
CA PRO A 62 -3.65 13.47 -1.63
C PRO A 62 -2.85 13.38 -2.91
N GLN A 63 -2.17 12.27 -3.18
CA GLN A 63 -1.13 12.24 -4.20
C GLN A 63 -0.94 10.87 -4.86
N LEU A 64 -1.89 10.37 -5.60
CA LEU A 64 -1.57 9.31 -6.57
C LEU A 64 -0.61 9.78 -7.67
N PHE A 65 -0.25 11.08 -7.72
CA PHE A 65 0.53 11.66 -8.81
C PHE A 65 1.85 12.31 -8.41
N ALA A 66 2.11 12.60 -7.14
CA ALA A 66 3.30 13.33 -6.70
C ALA A 66 4.32 12.49 -5.93
N THR A 67 3.90 11.40 -5.29
CA THR A 67 4.83 10.48 -4.64
C THR A 67 4.78 9.11 -5.28
N PRO A 68 5.91 8.38 -5.34
CA PRO A 68 5.89 6.95 -5.59
C PRO A 68 4.85 6.35 -4.64
N MET A 69 3.96 5.49 -5.14
CA MET A 69 3.09 4.71 -4.26
C MET A 69 4.00 4.11 -3.19
N PRO A 70 3.80 4.39 -1.89
CA PRO A 70 4.53 3.67 -0.87
C PRO A 70 4.14 2.21 -1.07
N MET A 71 5.08 1.44 -1.61
CA MET A 71 4.95 -0.02 -1.54
C MET A 71 4.84 -0.30 -0.05
N PRO A 72 3.82 -1.02 0.42
CA PRO A 72 3.76 -1.41 1.80
C PRO A 72 5.01 -2.24 2.08
N MET A 73 6.03 -1.59 2.61
CA MET A 73 7.07 -2.33 3.33
C MET A 73 6.30 -3.08 4.41
N PRO A 74 6.54 -4.38 4.57
CA PRO A 74 6.00 -5.06 5.72
C PRO A 74 6.31 -4.18 6.93
N ALA A 75 5.28 -3.77 7.66
CA ALA A 75 5.47 -3.09 8.93
C ALA A 75 6.52 -3.87 9.70
N PRO A 76 7.43 -3.21 10.48
CA PRO A 76 8.26 -3.94 11.40
C PRO A 76 7.35 -4.91 12.11
N MET A 77 7.61 -6.19 11.93
CA MET A 77 6.71 -7.26 12.36
C MET A 77 6.36 -6.97 13.81
N PRO A 78 5.07 -6.78 14.18
CA PRO A 78 4.74 -6.86 15.57
C PRO A 78 5.18 -8.27 15.97
N MET A 79 6.16 -8.33 16.90
CA MET A 79 6.50 -9.60 17.53
C MET A 79 5.19 -10.22 17.95
N PRO A 80 4.89 -11.44 17.53
CA PRO A 80 3.60 -12.02 17.83
C PRO A 80 3.42 -11.97 19.33
N MET A 81 2.45 -11.20 19.81
CA MET A 81 1.78 -11.59 21.03
C MET A 81 1.31 -13.02 20.78
N MET A 82 1.99 -13.95 21.39
CA MET A 82 1.81 -15.38 21.24
C MET A 82 0.35 -15.74 21.48
N ARG A 83 -0.43 -15.82 20.46
CA ARG A 83 -1.65 -16.62 20.27
C ARG A 83 -2.42 -16.10 19.07
N GLN A 84 -2.23 -16.78 17.96
CA GLN A 84 -3.29 -17.20 17.03
C GLN A 84 -2.64 -17.51 15.68
N GLY A 85 -2.92 -18.72 15.17
CA GLY A 85 -2.36 -19.22 13.92
C GLY A 85 -2.55 -18.24 12.76
N LEU A 86 -1.48 -17.98 12.03
CA LEU A 86 -1.42 -17.12 10.84
C LEU A 86 -2.08 -17.80 9.62
N HIS A 87 -3.34 -18.19 9.77
CA HIS A 87 -4.27 -18.25 8.67
C HIS A 87 -5.27 -17.09 8.84
N GLY A 88 -4.74 -15.87 8.85
CA GLY A 88 -5.56 -14.68 8.63
C GLY A 88 -6.11 -14.74 7.20
N PRO A 89 -7.42 -14.49 7.00
CA PRO A 89 -7.97 -14.40 5.65
C PRO A 89 -7.18 -13.35 4.89
N ARG A 90 -6.72 -13.71 3.68
CA ARG A 90 -6.22 -12.75 2.68
C ARG A 90 -7.17 -11.58 2.71
N THR A 91 -6.72 -10.44 3.19
CA THR A 91 -7.50 -9.22 3.17
C THR A 91 -7.61 -8.81 1.70
N ARG A 92 -8.61 -9.38 0.99
CA ARG A 92 -9.19 -8.66 -0.13
C ARG A 92 -9.48 -7.28 0.41
N LEU A 93 -8.92 -6.26 -0.22
CA LEU A 93 -9.38 -4.89 -0.04
C LEU A 93 -10.88 -4.92 -0.36
N HIS A 94 -11.69 -5.26 0.65
CA HIS A 94 -13.11 -5.06 0.55
C HIS A 94 -13.28 -3.56 0.38
N ILE A 95 -13.72 -3.16 -0.80
CA ILE A 95 -14.27 -1.84 -1.05
C ILE A 95 -15.38 -1.68 -0.03
N VAL A 96 -15.04 -1.08 1.11
CA VAL A 96 -16.02 -0.72 2.12
C VAL A 96 -16.97 0.23 1.43
N ASN A 97 -18.23 -0.14 1.37
CA ASN A 97 -19.27 0.61 0.69
C ASN A 97 -19.52 1.92 1.47
N HIS A 98 -18.71 2.96 1.19
CA HIS A 98 -18.68 4.25 1.88
C HIS A 98 -19.98 5.09 1.69
N ARG A 99 -20.96 4.57 0.96
CA ARG A 99 -22.26 5.24 0.78
C ARG A 99 -23.10 5.31 2.05
N ALA A 100 -22.75 4.57 3.09
CA ALA A 100 -23.56 4.53 4.32
C ALA A 100 -23.51 5.83 5.14
N GLY A 101 -22.38 6.57 5.14
CA GLY A 101 -22.21 7.79 5.94
C GLY A 101 -23.00 9.02 5.46
N TRP A 102 -23.54 8.98 4.23
CA TRP A 102 -24.27 10.11 3.64
C TRP A 102 -25.80 9.91 3.57
N ARG A 103 -26.29 8.79 4.07
CA ARG A 103 -27.74 8.56 4.19
C ARG A 103 -28.30 9.49 5.25
N GLY A 104 -28.80 10.65 4.81
CA GLY A 104 -29.37 11.67 5.70
C GLY A 104 -28.67 13.03 5.61
N ALA A 105 -27.67 13.20 4.73
CA ALA A 105 -27.11 14.51 4.46
C ALA A 105 -28.21 15.42 3.88
N ASP A 106 -28.33 16.63 4.46
CA ASP A 106 -29.24 17.66 4.05
C ASP A 106 -29.03 18.04 2.58
N SER A 107 -30.13 18.21 1.85
CA SER A 107 -30.10 18.64 0.45
C SER A 107 -29.42 20.01 0.27
N ALA A 108 -29.41 20.86 1.30
CA ALA A 108 -28.74 22.15 1.31
C ALA A 108 -27.20 22.02 1.38
N ALA A 109 -26.65 21.03 2.13
CA ALA A 109 -25.23 20.74 2.14
C ALA A 109 -24.74 20.35 0.74
N PHE A 110 -25.45 19.48 0.03
CA PHE A 110 -25.15 19.18 -1.38
C PHE A 110 -25.34 20.38 -2.31
N GLY A 111 -26.26 21.31 -1.98
CA GLY A 111 -26.44 22.59 -2.65
C GLY A 111 -25.15 23.42 -2.64
N ALA A 112 -24.52 23.55 -1.47
CA ALA A 112 -23.25 24.27 -1.32
C ALA A 112 -22.11 23.66 -2.14
N PHE A 113 -21.95 22.34 -2.14
CA PHE A 113 -20.94 21.70 -3.01
C PHE A 113 -21.25 21.84 -4.50
N ARG A 114 -22.52 21.85 -4.91
CA ARG A 114 -22.91 22.09 -6.30
C ARG A 114 -22.54 23.49 -6.78
N SER A 115 -22.68 24.52 -5.94
CA SER A 115 -22.39 25.91 -6.31
C SER A 115 -20.91 26.14 -6.59
N VAL A 116 -20.00 25.42 -5.93
CA VAL A 116 -18.54 25.56 -6.06
C VAL A 116 -17.89 24.60 -7.07
N LEU A 117 -18.66 23.81 -7.82
CA LEU A 117 -18.12 22.94 -8.87
C LEU A 117 -17.44 23.71 -10.01
N ARG A 118 -17.71 25.01 -10.13
CA ARG A 118 -17.14 25.92 -11.14
C ARG A 118 -16.21 26.96 -10.55
N ASP A 119 -15.84 26.83 -9.29
CA ASP A 119 -14.93 27.72 -8.59
C ASP A 119 -13.58 27.81 -9.32
N ASP A 120 -12.90 28.95 -9.27
CA ASP A 120 -11.59 29.13 -9.88
C ASP A 120 -10.51 28.30 -9.17
N ASN A 121 -10.69 28.06 -7.86
CA ASN A 121 -9.78 27.24 -7.08
C ASN A 121 -10.01 25.74 -7.39
N ARG A 122 -8.98 25.12 -7.98
CA ARG A 122 -8.99 23.69 -8.35
C ARG A 122 -9.30 22.78 -7.16
N CYS A 123 -8.77 23.10 -5.97
CA CYS A 123 -8.96 22.28 -4.79
C CYS A 123 -10.43 22.28 -4.33
N VAL A 124 -11.06 23.45 -4.30
CA VAL A 124 -12.48 23.60 -3.95
C VAL A 124 -13.35 22.76 -4.91
N ARG A 125 -13.10 22.87 -6.22
CA ARG A 125 -13.81 22.06 -7.23
C ARG A 125 -13.62 20.56 -7.01
N ASN A 126 -12.39 20.13 -6.74
CA ASN A 126 -12.08 18.70 -6.58
C ASN A 126 -12.73 18.10 -5.32
N ILE A 127 -12.74 18.86 -4.22
CA ILE A 127 -13.46 18.45 -3.00
C ILE A 127 -14.94 18.31 -3.28
N ALA A 128 -15.54 19.32 -3.92
CA ALA A 128 -16.97 19.30 -4.26
C ALA A 128 -17.31 18.08 -5.17
N ALA A 129 -16.49 17.82 -6.19
CA ALA A 129 -16.70 16.70 -7.11
C ALA A 129 -16.62 15.35 -6.38
N ARG A 130 -15.64 15.17 -5.49
CA ARG A 130 -15.49 13.94 -4.70
C ARG A 130 -16.66 13.73 -3.74
N VAL A 131 -17.05 14.77 -3.01
CA VAL A 131 -18.21 14.69 -2.10
C VAL A 131 -19.47 14.28 -2.86
N LEU A 132 -19.80 15.01 -3.92
CA LEU A 132 -21.02 14.77 -4.71
C LEU A 132 -20.99 13.42 -5.43
N GLY A 133 -19.80 12.96 -5.87
CA GLY A 133 -19.61 11.68 -6.51
C GLY A 133 -19.82 10.54 -5.53
N ARG A 134 -19.04 10.48 -4.45
CA ARG A 134 -19.12 9.40 -3.43
C ARG A 134 -20.47 9.30 -2.76
N ALA A 135 -21.10 10.45 -2.49
CA ALA A 135 -22.45 10.47 -1.94
C ALA A 135 -23.52 9.96 -2.92
N GLY A 136 -23.23 9.88 -4.21
CA GLY A 136 -24.21 9.57 -5.24
C GLY A 136 -25.33 10.60 -5.28
N ALA A 137 -25.02 11.89 -4.99
CA ALA A 137 -26.02 12.94 -4.85
C ALA A 137 -26.85 13.10 -6.13
N ALA A 138 -28.14 13.28 -5.97
CA ALA A 138 -29.11 13.36 -7.08
C ALA A 138 -28.67 14.40 -8.15
N GLY A 139 -28.68 14.01 -9.42
CA GLY A 139 -28.30 14.87 -10.54
C GLY A 139 -26.80 15.13 -10.69
N SER A 140 -25.93 14.49 -9.89
CA SER A 140 -24.48 14.65 -10.01
C SER A 140 -23.94 14.10 -11.33
N TYR A 141 -24.44 12.98 -11.80
CA TYR A 141 -24.05 12.41 -13.08
C TYR A 141 -24.17 13.40 -14.24
N ASP A 142 -25.37 13.97 -14.42
CA ASP A 142 -25.62 14.91 -15.52
C ASP A 142 -24.77 16.18 -15.41
N ARG A 143 -24.54 16.67 -14.18
CA ARG A 143 -23.66 17.82 -13.92
C ARG A 143 -22.22 17.52 -14.31
N PHE A 144 -21.69 16.37 -13.92
CA PHE A 144 -20.33 15.99 -14.29
C PHE A 144 -20.16 15.75 -15.79
N VAL A 145 -21.15 15.16 -16.46
CA VAL A 145 -21.19 15.04 -17.92
C VAL A 145 -21.23 16.42 -18.59
N ALA A 146 -21.99 17.37 -18.01
CA ALA A 146 -21.99 18.75 -18.53
C ALA A 146 -20.62 19.43 -18.37
N LEU A 147 -19.93 19.23 -17.24
CA LEU A 147 -18.59 19.76 -17.02
C LEU A 147 -17.56 19.23 -18.03
N LEU A 148 -17.68 18.00 -18.51
CA LEU A 148 -16.80 17.44 -19.56
C LEU A 148 -16.88 18.20 -20.89
N ARG A 149 -17.93 18.98 -21.12
CA ARG A 149 -18.15 19.74 -22.35
C ARG A 149 -17.68 21.20 -22.27
N GLU A 150 -17.18 21.61 -21.10
CA GLU A 150 -16.74 22.99 -20.87
C GLU A 150 -15.47 23.35 -21.63
N THR A 151 -15.29 24.63 -21.93
CA THR A 151 -14.11 25.13 -22.62
C THR A 151 -12.86 25.06 -21.75
N ALA A 152 -13.00 25.36 -20.46
CA ALA A 152 -11.92 25.36 -19.48
C ALA A 152 -11.47 23.93 -19.13
N PRO A 153 -10.18 23.56 -19.30
CA PRO A 153 -9.72 22.20 -19.03
C PRO A 153 -9.88 21.80 -17.55
N GLY A 154 -9.77 22.76 -16.61
CA GLY A 154 -9.98 22.50 -15.20
C GLY A 154 -11.40 22.02 -14.85
N LEU A 155 -12.42 22.53 -15.57
CA LEU A 155 -13.79 22.07 -15.40
C LEU A 155 -14.01 20.68 -15.99
N ARG A 156 -13.41 20.40 -17.15
CA ARG A 156 -13.45 19.05 -17.73
C ARG A 156 -12.75 18.02 -16.85
N GLU A 157 -11.61 18.39 -16.24
CA GLU A 157 -10.92 17.58 -15.24
C GLU A 157 -11.81 17.27 -14.04
N THR A 158 -12.50 18.28 -13.50
CA THR A 158 -13.47 18.13 -12.40
C THR A 158 -14.64 17.22 -12.78
N GLY A 159 -15.15 17.32 -14.00
CA GLY A 159 -16.19 16.43 -14.50
C GLY A 159 -15.74 14.98 -14.56
N ALA A 160 -14.53 14.73 -15.07
CA ALA A 160 -13.95 13.38 -15.11
C ALA A 160 -13.73 12.80 -13.70
N LEU A 161 -13.20 13.60 -12.76
CA LEU A 161 -13.03 13.22 -11.37
C LEU A 161 -14.36 12.80 -10.73
N GLY A 162 -15.40 13.65 -10.85
CA GLY A 162 -16.71 13.36 -10.26
C GLY A 162 -17.37 12.10 -10.82
N LEU A 163 -17.18 11.81 -12.11
CA LEU A 163 -17.68 10.59 -12.76
C LEU A 163 -16.96 9.33 -12.25
N GLY A 164 -15.65 9.41 -11.97
CA GLY A 164 -14.91 8.31 -11.35
C GLY A 164 -15.41 8.02 -9.94
N GLU A 165 -15.58 9.06 -9.13
CA GLU A 165 -16.06 8.91 -7.74
C GLU A 165 -17.53 8.43 -7.64
N LEU A 166 -18.31 8.56 -8.71
CA LEU A 166 -19.67 7.97 -8.82
C LEU A 166 -19.64 6.45 -9.03
N GLU A 167 -18.57 5.92 -9.60
CA GLU A 167 -18.43 4.50 -9.97
C GLU A 167 -19.60 3.99 -10.86
N ASP A 168 -20.18 4.86 -11.66
CA ASP A 168 -21.34 4.54 -12.51
C ASP A 168 -20.86 4.15 -13.91
N ARG A 169 -21.14 2.90 -14.32
CA ARG A 169 -20.79 2.39 -15.64
C ARG A 169 -21.28 3.24 -16.81
N ARG A 170 -22.38 3.97 -16.65
CA ARG A 170 -22.89 4.89 -17.67
C ARG A 170 -21.87 5.97 -18.04
N ALA A 171 -20.93 6.27 -17.14
CA ALA A 171 -19.87 7.25 -17.37
C ALA A 171 -18.80 6.81 -18.37
N LEU A 172 -18.68 5.52 -18.68
CA LEU A 172 -17.66 5.00 -19.59
C LEU A 172 -17.76 5.66 -21.00
N GLY A 173 -18.94 5.88 -21.52
CA GLY A 173 -19.13 6.55 -22.83
C GLY A 173 -18.63 8.00 -22.81
N PRO A 174 -19.09 8.88 -21.93
CA PRO A 174 -18.56 10.23 -21.75
C PRO A 174 -17.05 10.27 -21.47
N LEU A 175 -16.52 9.40 -20.63
CA LEU A 175 -15.09 9.31 -20.30
C LEU A 175 -14.25 8.86 -21.50
N GLN A 176 -14.76 7.97 -22.36
CA GLN A 176 -14.08 7.59 -23.60
C GLN A 176 -13.78 8.79 -24.51
N ASN A 177 -14.66 9.77 -24.55
CA ASN A 177 -14.42 11.03 -25.29
C ASN A 177 -13.35 11.86 -24.58
N ALA A 178 -13.39 11.93 -23.23
CA ALA A 178 -12.42 12.68 -22.43
C ALA A 178 -10.99 12.09 -22.50
N LEU A 179 -10.84 10.80 -22.81
CA LEU A 179 -9.54 10.18 -23.08
C LEU A 179 -8.84 10.72 -24.33
N ARG A 180 -9.56 11.46 -25.20
CA ARG A 180 -9.00 12.13 -26.38
C ARG A 180 -8.89 13.64 -26.20
N ASP A 181 -9.03 14.13 -24.97
CA ASP A 181 -8.95 15.56 -24.71
C ASP A 181 -7.55 16.11 -25.07
N ARG A 182 -7.51 17.35 -25.57
CA ARG A 182 -6.26 18.03 -25.88
C ARG A 182 -5.37 18.27 -24.65
N ASP A 183 -5.98 18.43 -23.47
CA ASP A 183 -5.25 18.64 -22.21
C ASP A 183 -4.93 17.29 -21.55
N ALA A 184 -3.65 17.03 -21.32
CA ALA A 184 -3.17 15.78 -20.73
C ALA A 184 -3.71 15.54 -19.29
N ARG A 185 -4.03 16.58 -18.53
CA ARG A 185 -4.60 16.46 -17.18
C ARG A 185 -6.02 15.90 -17.25
N VAL A 186 -6.79 16.34 -18.23
CA VAL A 186 -8.15 15.82 -18.48
C VAL A 186 -8.07 14.35 -18.89
N ARG A 187 -7.15 14.00 -19.82
CA ARG A 187 -6.93 12.60 -20.22
C ARG A 187 -6.52 11.73 -19.02
N THR A 188 -5.57 12.22 -18.20
CA THR A 188 -5.13 11.52 -16.99
C THR A 188 -6.29 11.24 -16.03
N MET A 189 -7.13 12.27 -15.79
CA MET A 189 -8.28 12.13 -14.91
C MET A 189 -9.35 11.19 -15.48
N ALA A 190 -9.56 11.22 -16.80
CA ALA A 190 -10.48 10.32 -17.48
C ALA A 190 -10.01 8.85 -17.39
N VAL A 191 -8.70 8.59 -17.59
CA VAL A 191 -8.10 7.25 -17.41
C VAL A 191 -8.29 6.76 -15.97
N ARG A 192 -8.00 7.65 -15.01
CA ARG A 192 -8.21 7.34 -13.59
C ARG A 192 -9.66 6.97 -13.30
N ALA A 193 -10.61 7.79 -13.75
CA ALA A 193 -12.03 7.58 -13.56
C ALA A 193 -12.51 6.23 -14.15
N VAL A 194 -12.00 5.86 -15.32
CA VAL A 194 -12.27 4.56 -15.94
C VAL A 194 -11.74 3.41 -15.07
N GLY A 195 -10.55 3.55 -14.49
CA GLY A 195 -9.97 2.58 -13.56
C GLY A 195 -10.75 2.47 -12.23
N GLU A 196 -11.28 3.59 -11.71
CA GLU A 196 -12.10 3.63 -10.49
C GLU A 196 -13.47 2.95 -10.70
N ILE A 197 -14.09 3.11 -11.87
CA ILE A 197 -15.33 2.40 -12.23
C ILE A 197 -15.13 0.87 -12.25
N GLY A 198 -13.91 0.40 -12.55
CA GLY A 198 -13.56 -1.00 -12.37
C GLY A 198 -14.24 -1.97 -13.32
N ASP A 199 -14.73 -1.52 -14.48
CA ASP A 199 -15.38 -2.36 -15.46
C ASP A 199 -14.36 -3.06 -16.37
N SER A 200 -14.37 -4.39 -16.40
CA SER A 200 -13.45 -5.21 -17.22
C SER A 200 -13.55 -4.92 -18.72
N SER A 201 -14.69 -4.42 -19.22
CA SER A 201 -14.84 -4.00 -20.62
C SER A 201 -13.94 -2.82 -21.00
N SER A 202 -13.38 -2.11 -20.00
CA SER A 202 -12.51 -0.95 -20.18
C SER A 202 -11.06 -1.31 -20.53
N VAL A 203 -10.65 -2.58 -20.46
CA VAL A 203 -9.25 -2.99 -20.73
C VAL A 203 -8.75 -2.46 -22.07
N ALA A 204 -9.51 -2.60 -23.15
CA ALA A 204 -9.11 -2.12 -24.48
C ALA A 204 -8.92 -0.59 -24.52
N MET A 205 -9.76 0.16 -23.82
CA MET A 205 -9.68 1.61 -23.70
C MET A 205 -8.44 2.04 -22.95
N LEU A 206 -8.14 1.39 -21.81
CA LEU A 206 -6.96 1.67 -20.99
C LEU A 206 -5.67 1.22 -21.67
N THR A 207 -5.69 0.10 -22.40
CA THR A 207 -4.56 -0.35 -23.25
C THR A 207 -4.15 0.71 -24.24
N LYS A 208 -5.13 1.38 -24.89
CA LYS A 208 -4.82 2.48 -25.82
C LYS A 208 -4.16 3.66 -25.11
N ALA A 209 -4.55 3.95 -23.87
CA ALA A 209 -3.98 5.03 -23.07
C ALA A 209 -2.53 4.77 -22.63
N LEU A 210 -2.04 3.52 -22.64
CA LEU A 210 -0.62 3.21 -22.46
C LEU A 210 0.28 3.77 -23.57
N GLY A 211 -0.27 4.10 -24.74
CA GLY A 211 0.45 4.73 -25.85
C GLY A 211 0.34 6.26 -25.89
N ASP A 212 -0.15 6.92 -24.86
CA ASP A 212 -0.28 8.38 -24.81
C ASP A 212 1.09 9.09 -24.77
N ASP A 213 1.19 10.27 -25.38
CA ASP A 213 2.42 11.07 -25.38
C ASP A 213 2.81 11.51 -23.97
N ALA A 214 1.83 11.77 -23.09
CA ALA A 214 2.05 12.26 -21.74
C ALA A 214 2.32 11.11 -20.76
N VAL A 215 3.48 11.13 -20.10
CA VAL A 215 3.87 10.15 -19.07
C VAL A 215 2.79 9.96 -17.98
N PRO A 216 2.16 11.02 -17.44
CA PRO A 216 1.10 10.86 -16.44
C PRO A 216 -0.08 10.01 -16.93
N VAL A 217 -0.46 10.14 -18.20
CA VAL A 217 -1.55 9.36 -18.80
C VAL A 217 -1.15 7.88 -18.88
N ARG A 218 0.05 7.59 -19.43
CA ARG A 218 0.54 6.20 -19.53
C ARG A 218 0.67 5.53 -18.17
N ARG A 219 1.25 6.25 -17.19
CA ARG A 219 1.37 5.76 -15.81
C ARG A 219 0.01 5.44 -15.18
N THR A 220 -0.96 6.35 -15.33
CA THR A 220 -2.31 6.15 -14.80
C THR A 220 -3.02 5.00 -15.52
N ALA A 221 -2.77 4.80 -16.81
CA ALA A 221 -3.31 3.66 -17.56
C ALA A 221 -2.76 2.32 -17.03
N ALA A 222 -1.46 2.23 -16.76
CA ALA A 222 -0.86 1.05 -16.15
C ALA A 222 -1.47 0.76 -14.77
N TRP A 223 -1.64 1.78 -13.92
CA TRP A 223 -2.31 1.67 -12.63
C TRP A 223 -3.77 1.20 -12.77
N ALA A 224 -4.54 1.79 -13.68
CA ALA A 224 -5.93 1.43 -13.91
C ALA A 224 -6.09 -0.03 -14.39
N LEU A 225 -5.18 -0.51 -15.23
CA LEU A 225 -5.16 -1.90 -15.67
C LEU A 225 -4.85 -2.87 -14.52
N GLY A 226 -3.95 -2.50 -13.61
CA GLY A 226 -3.68 -3.29 -12.39
C GLY A 226 -4.90 -3.36 -11.47
N ARG A 227 -5.63 -2.25 -11.33
CA ARG A 227 -6.87 -2.18 -10.55
C ARG A 227 -8.00 -3.09 -11.06
N LEU A 228 -8.00 -3.38 -12.35
CA LEU A 228 -9.00 -4.29 -12.94
C LEU A 228 -8.70 -5.77 -12.60
N GLU A 229 -7.51 -6.10 -12.11
CA GLU A 229 -7.08 -7.45 -11.74
C GLU A 229 -7.38 -8.49 -12.85
N SER A 230 -7.37 -8.04 -14.11
CA SER A 230 -7.77 -8.87 -15.25
C SER A 230 -6.55 -9.43 -15.97
N PRO A 231 -6.43 -10.77 -16.13
CA PRO A 231 -5.34 -11.37 -16.90
C PRO A 231 -5.26 -10.88 -18.37
N VAL A 232 -6.36 -10.39 -18.92
CA VAL A 232 -6.38 -9.81 -20.29
C VAL A 232 -5.45 -8.61 -20.41
N ALA A 233 -5.12 -7.90 -19.29
CA ALA A 233 -4.22 -6.75 -19.28
C ALA A 233 -2.74 -7.14 -19.38
N LEU A 234 -2.34 -8.40 -19.17
CA LEU A 234 -0.93 -8.83 -19.13
C LEU A 234 -0.16 -8.41 -20.38
N ALA A 235 -0.70 -8.68 -21.58
CA ALA A 235 -0.04 -8.35 -22.84
C ALA A 235 0.16 -6.83 -23.01
N ALA A 236 -0.81 -6.03 -22.59
CA ALA A 236 -0.72 -4.58 -22.63
C ALA A 236 0.35 -4.04 -21.67
N LEU A 237 0.36 -4.54 -20.43
CA LEU A 237 1.33 -4.17 -19.39
C LEU A 237 2.76 -4.59 -19.76
N ALA A 238 2.95 -5.72 -20.45
CA ALA A 238 4.25 -6.15 -20.97
C ALA A 238 4.92 -5.10 -21.87
N GLY A 239 4.14 -4.36 -22.66
CA GLY A 239 4.63 -3.21 -23.43
C GLY A 239 5.08 -2.07 -22.51
N ALA A 240 4.32 -1.75 -21.48
CA ALA A 240 4.60 -0.67 -20.54
C ALA A 240 5.84 -0.93 -19.65
N LEU A 241 6.26 -2.19 -19.47
CA LEU A 241 7.51 -2.53 -18.79
C LEU A 241 8.77 -2.02 -19.54
N LYS A 242 8.64 -1.65 -20.81
CA LYS A 242 9.72 -1.14 -21.66
C LYS A 242 9.63 0.37 -21.87
N ASP A 243 8.74 1.06 -21.15
CA ASP A 243 8.56 2.52 -21.28
C ASP A 243 9.85 3.27 -20.95
N THR A 244 10.05 4.40 -21.62
CA THR A 244 11.20 5.29 -21.37
C THR A 244 11.19 5.87 -19.96
N SER A 245 9.99 6.10 -19.39
CA SER A 245 9.81 6.60 -18.03
C SER A 245 9.90 5.48 -16.99
N PRO A 246 10.78 5.60 -15.98
CA PRO A 246 10.83 4.64 -14.87
C PRO A 246 9.51 4.59 -14.10
N ASP A 247 8.78 5.70 -13.99
CA ASP A 247 7.47 5.72 -13.31
C ASP A 247 6.43 4.84 -13.99
N VAL A 248 6.44 4.78 -15.32
CA VAL A 248 5.53 3.90 -16.08
C VAL A 248 5.95 2.44 -15.89
N ARG A 249 7.27 2.13 -16.04
CA ARG A 249 7.76 0.76 -15.84
C ARG A 249 7.47 0.25 -14.43
N ARG A 250 7.73 1.09 -13.41
CA ARG A 250 7.43 0.78 -12.00
C ARG A 250 5.96 0.48 -11.78
N THR A 251 5.07 1.34 -12.31
CA THR A 251 3.61 1.15 -12.15
C THR A 251 3.12 -0.08 -12.90
N ALA A 252 3.69 -0.38 -14.07
CA ALA A 252 3.37 -1.59 -14.82
C ALA A 252 3.82 -2.87 -14.08
N ALA A 253 5.00 -2.84 -13.43
CA ALA A 253 5.47 -3.94 -12.60
C ALA A 253 4.54 -4.18 -11.40
N TRP A 254 4.15 -3.11 -10.70
CA TRP A 254 3.14 -3.18 -9.63
C TRP A 254 1.81 -3.76 -10.14
N ALA A 255 1.32 -3.29 -11.30
CA ALA A 255 0.07 -3.76 -11.88
C ALA A 255 0.08 -5.26 -12.18
N LEU A 256 1.21 -5.78 -12.67
CA LEU A 256 1.40 -7.21 -12.90
C LEU A 256 1.40 -8.02 -11.59
N GLY A 257 1.98 -7.48 -10.52
CA GLY A 257 1.90 -8.07 -9.18
C GLY A 257 0.48 -8.12 -8.66
N ALA A 258 -0.30 -7.03 -8.84
CA ALA A 258 -1.69 -6.96 -8.40
C ALA A 258 -2.64 -7.94 -9.14
N ILE A 259 -2.28 -8.34 -10.37
CA ILE A 259 -3.04 -9.35 -11.13
C ILE A 259 -2.75 -10.77 -10.59
N GLU A 260 -1.64 -10.99 -9.89
CA GLU A 260 -1.22 -12.27 -9.29
C GLU A 260 -1.18 -13.46 -10.29
N ASP A 261 -1.02 -13.20 -11.59
CA ASP A 261 -0.95 -14.26 -12.60
C ASP A 261 0.51 -14.72 -12.79
N ARG A 262 0.74 -16.03 -12.69
CA ARG A 262 2.07 -16.63 -12.89
C ARG A 262 2.67 -16.36 -14.26
N ALA A 263 1.86 -16.08 -15.28
CA ALA A 263 2.36 -15.68 -16.60
C ALA A 263 3.11 -14.34 -16.57
N ALA A 264 2.91 -13.51 -15.54
CA ALA A 264 3.66 -12.26 -15.35
C ALA A 264 5.13 -12.47 -14.91
N VAL A 265 5.48 -13.64 -14.37
CA VAL A 265 6.83 -13.89 -13.83
C VAL A 265 7.90 -13.61 -14.88
N ASP A 266 7.80 -14.21 -16.08
CA ASP A 266 8.79 -14.02 -17.15
C ASP A 266 8.87 -12.58 -17.67
N LEU A 267 7.78 -11.82 -17.51
CA LEU A 267 7.74 -10.40 -17.86
C LEU A 267 8.45 -9.53 -16.82
N LEU A 268 8.41 -9.93 -15.54
CA LEU A 268 8.97 -9.19 -14.42
C LEU A 268 10.47 -9.45 -14.20
N LEU A 269 10.95 -10.68 -14.46
CA LEU A 269 12.34 -11.06 -14.23
C LEU A 269 13.38 -10.09 -14.84
N PRO A 270 13.23 -9.60 -16.08
CA PRO A 270 14.18 -8.62 -16.64
C PRO A 270 14.27 -7.31 -15.85
N LEU A 271 13.19 -6.90 -15.17
CA LEU A 271 13.13 -5.65 -14.41
C LEU A 271 13.92 -5.72 -13.09
N LEU A 272 14.28 -6.89 -12.61
CA LEU A 272 15.17 -7.05 -11.47
C LEU A 272 16.57 -6.48 -11.75
N ARG A 273 16.89 -6.21 -13.02
CA ARG A 273 18.14 -5.58 -13.48
C ARG A 273 17.92 -4.18 -14.05
N ASP A 274 16.76 -3.56 -13.78
CA ASP A 274 16.52 -2.18 -14.24
C ASP A 274 17.51 -1.22 -13.59
N ARG A 275 17.92 -0.20 -14.37
CA ARG A 275 18.82 0.86 -13.89
C ARG A 275 18.24 1.66 -12.73
N ASP A 276 16.91 1.77 -12.67
CA ASP A 276 16.19 2.51 -11.64
C ASP A 276 15.83 1.59 -10.47
N ALA A 277 16.30 1.93 -9.27
CA ALA A 277 16.07 1.13 -8.07
C ALA A 277 14.58 1.00 -7.72
N THR A 278 13.77 2.02 -8.04
CA THR A 278 12.32 1.95 -7.74
C THR A 278 11.59 0.98 -8.66
N VAL A 279 12.10 0.77 -9.87
CA VAL A 279 11.59 -0.25 -10.80
C VAL A 279 11.99 -1.65 -10.32
N ARG A 280 13.28 -1.83 -9.93
CA ARG A 280 13.72 -3.11 -9.34
C ARG A 280 12.90 -3.46 -8.11
N LEU A 281 12.67 -2.49 -7.22
CA LEU A 281 11.85 -2.64 -6.03
C LEU A 281 10.43 -3.12 -6.36
N ALA A 282 9.77 -2.47 -7.32
CA ALA A 282 8.41 -2.83 -7.72
C ALA A 282 8.34 -4.25 -8.33
N ALA A 283 9.31 -4.61 -9.18
CA ALA A 283 9.40 -5.95 -9.75
C ALA A 283 9.63 -7.02 -8.68
N THR A 284 10.49 -6.73 -7.70
CA THR A 284 10.78 -7.62 -6.57
C THR A 284 9.52 -7.89 -5.73
N HIS A 285 8.77 -6.83 -5.39
CA HIS A 285 7.50 -6.99 -4.67
C HIS A 285 6.47 -7.77 -5.47
N ALA A 286 6.33 -7.47 -6.76
CA ALA A 286 5.39 -8.17 -7.64
C ALA A 286 5.70 -9.67 -7.70
N LEU A 287 6.97 -10.04 -7.83
CA LEU A 287 7.38 -11.45 -7.83
C LEU A 287 7.15 -12.14 -6.48
N GLY A 288 7.34 -11.42 -5.38
CA GLY A 288 6.99 -11.91 -4.04
C GLY A 288 5.48 -12.16 -3.85
N GLN A 289 4.63 -11.29 -4.42
CA GLN A 289 3.17 -11.45 -4.39
C GLN A 289 2.68 -12.63 -5.24
N ILE A 290 3.34 -12.88 -6.39
CA ILE A 290 3.00 -14.00 -7.28
C ILE A 290 3.47 -15.36 -6.68
N GLU A 291 4.37 -15.36 -5.72
CA GLU A 291 4.87 -16.53 -4.99
C GLU A 291 5.38 -17.64 -5.94
N SER A 292 6.15 -17.26 -6.98
CA SER A 292 6.65 -18.24 -7.95
C SER A 292 8.08 -18.69 -7.63
N PRO A 293 8.34 -20.00 -7.42
CA PRO A 293 9.70 -20.52 -7.21
C PRO A 293 10.69 -20.19 -8.34
N ARG A 294 10.20 -19.98 -9.56
CA ARG A 294 11.01 -19.59 -10.71
C ARG A 294 11.80 -18.29 -10.50
N ALA A 295 11.33 -17.40 -9.62
CA ALA A 295 11.98 -16.11 -9.34
C ALA A 295 13.11 -16.21 -8.32
N VAL A 296 13.25 -17.30 -7.57
CA VAL A 296 14.14 -17.42 -6.42
C VAL A 296 15.61 -17.14 -6.79
N GLY A 297 16.09 -17.69 -7.91
CA GLY A 297 17.48 -17.47 -8.33
C GLY A 297 17.81 -16.01 -8.62
N ASP A 298 16.94 -15.29 -9.36
CA ASP A 298 17.14 -13.88 -9.68
C ASP A 298 16.90 -12.98 -8.45
N LEU A 299 15.92 -13.28 -7.60
CA LEU A 299 15.70 -12.58 -6.33
C LEU A 299 16.86 -12.80 -5.35
N GLY A 300 17.44 -14.00 -5.32
CA GLY A 300 18.62 -14.32 -4.52
C GLY A 300 19.84 -13.46 -4.85
N ALA A 301 20.00 -13.03 -6.11
CA ALA A 301 21.04 -12.08 -6.48
C ALA A 301 20.82 -10.69 -5.89
N LEU A 302 19.56 -10.27 -5.69
CA LEU A 302 19.20 -8.95 -5.17
C LEU A 302 19.37 -8.80 -3.64
N VAL A 303 19.65 -9.86 -2.90
CA VAL A 303 20.03 -9.76 -1.47
C VAL A 303 21.32 -8.95 -1.26
N ARG A 304 22.05 -8.65 -2.36
CA ARG A 304 23.25 -7.82 -2.39
C ARG A 304 23.06 -6.55 -3.22
N ASP A 305 21.82 -6.13 -3.49
CA ASP A 305 21.56 -4.90 -4.25
C ASP A 305 22.16 -3.68 -3.55
N THR A 306 22.57 -2.69 -4.34
CA THR A 306 23.10 -1.43 -3.83
C THR A 306 22.06 -0.59 -3.09
N SER A 307 20.77 -0.76 -3.44
CA SER A 307 19.65 -0.13 -2.75
C SER A 307 19.22 -0.98 -1.56
N ALA A 308 19.25 -0.41 -0.37
CA ALA A 308 18.79 -1.08 0.85
C ALA A 308 17.32 -1.52 0.76
N ASP A 309 16.48 -0.72 0.09
CA ASP A 309 15.06 -1.05 -0.07
C ASP A 309 14.87 -2.26 -1.00
N VAL A 310 15.60 -2.32 -2.11
CA VAL A 310 15.55 -3.47 -3.04
C VAL A 310 16.06 -4.73 -2.34
N LYS A 311 17.16 -4.62 -1.59
CA LYS A 311 17.72 -5.72 -0.81
C LYS A 311 16.69 -6.29 0.18
N ARG A 312 16.09 -5.44 1.01
CA ARG A 312 15.07 -5.86 1.98
C ARG A 312 13.84 -6.46 1.31
N ALA A 313 13.40 -5.88 0.20
CA ALA A 313 12.29 -6.42 -0.59
C ALA A 313 12.60 -7.81 -1.16
N ALA A 314 13.83 -8.05 -1.61
CA ALA A 314 14.26 -9.36 -2.11
C ALA A 314 14.25 -10.43 -1.00
N ILE A 315 14.76 -10.08 0.19
CA ILE A 315 14.71 -10.96 1.36
C ILE A 315 13.26 -11.30 1.73
N TRP A 316 12.39 -10.29 1.77
CA TRP A 316 10.95 -10.49 2.03
C TRP A 316 10.30 -11.39 0.97
N ALA A 317 10.55 -11.13 -0.32
CA ALA A 317 9.98 -11.90 -1.43
C ALA A 317 10.40 -13.38 -1.37
N LEU A 318 11.67 -13.65 -1.05
CA LEU A 318 12.18 -15.02 -0.86
C LEU A 318 11.48 -15.73 0.29
N GLY A 319 11.20 -15.02 1.39
CA GLY A 319 10.42 -15.54 2.52
C GLY A 319 8.95 -15.84 2.17
N GLN A 320 8.34 -15.02 1.29
CA GLN A 320 6.95 -15.25 0.82
C GLN A 320 6.85 -16.46 -0.11
N ILE A 321 7.84 -16.65 -0.98
CA ILE A 321 7.87 -17.78 -1.93
C ILE A 321 8.06 -19.13 -1.22
N GLN A 322 8.72 -19.15 -0.06
CA GLN A 322 8.93 -20.31 0.79
C GLN A 322 9.59 -21.51 0.06
N ASP A 323 10.47 -21.24 -0.88
CA ASP A 323 11.22 -22.30 -1.59
C ASP A 323 12.57 -22.56 -0.90
N HIS A 324 12.91 -23.82 -0.70
CA HIS A 324 14.15 -24.23 -0.02
C HIS A 324 15.43 -23.72 -0.71
N SER A 325 15.41 -23.50 -2.03
CA SER A 325 16.55 -22.93 -2.75
C SER A 325 16.90 -21.49 -2.33
N ALA A 326 16.00 -20.81 -1.57
CA ALA A 326 16.24 -19.49 -1.00
C ALA A 326 17.10 -19.53 0.29
N VAL A 327 17.31 -20.69 0.91
CA VAL A 327 18.09 -20.81 2.16
C VAL A 327 19.50 -20.23 2.01
N ALA A 328 20.22 -20.57 0.94
CA ALA A 328 21.58 -20.10 0.73
C ALA A 328 21.70 -18.57 0.56
N PRO A 329 20.94 -17.89 -0.31
CA PRO A 329 20.96 -16.43 -0.39
C PRO A 329 20.50 -15.75 0.90
N LEU A 330 19.50 -16.29 1.61
CA LEU A 330 19.03 -15.74 2.89
C LEU A 330 20.09 -15.91 4.00
N SER A 331 20.78 -17.05 4.06
CA SER A 331 21.90 -17.25 4.99
C SER A 331 23.03 -16.25 4.74
N THR A 332 23.26 -15.86 3.47
CA THR A 332 24.19 -14.76 3.17
C THR A 332 23.68 -13.42 3.72
N ALA A 333 22.35 -13.15 3.64
CA ALA A 333 21.75 -11.92 4.13
C ALA A 333 21.79 -11.80 5.67
N LEU A 334 21.94 -12.90 6.42
CA LEU A 334 22.19 -12.85 7.88
C LEU A 334 23.50 -12.15 8.27
N HIS A 335 24.39 -11.89 7.31
CA HIS A 335 25.68 -11.23 7.53
C HIS A 335 25.68 -9.80 6.96
N ASP A 336 24.52 -9.25 6.56
CA ASP A 336 24.44 -7.90 6.02
C ASP A 336 24.83 -6.83 7.07
N SER A 337 25.35 -5.73 6.59
CA SER A 337 25.66 -4.57 7.44
C SER A 337 24.41 -3.94 8.06
N ASP A 338 23.26 -3.99 7.36
CA ASP A 338 21.95 -3.49 7.81
C ASP A 338 21.29 -4.50 8.76
N ALA A 339 21.14 -4.12 10.02
CA ALA A 339 20.50 -4.96 11.04
C ALA A 339 19.08 -5.38 10.65
N HIS A 340 18.34 -4.47 9.99
CA HIS A 340 16.98 -4.78 9.55
C HIS A 340 16.96 -5.84 8.44
N ALA A 341 17.96 -5.83 7.54
CA ALA A 341 18.10 -6.91 6.54
C ALA A 341 18.44 -8.25 7.21
N ARG A 342 19.32 -8.27 8.24
CA ARG A 342 19.63 -9.49 9.00
C ARG A 342 18.40 -10.04 9.73
N GLN A 343 17.65 -9.17 10.41
CA GLN A 343 16.41 -9.54 11.09
C GLN A 343 15.39 -10.14 10.12
N LEU A 344 15.18 -9.49 8.97
CA LEU A 344 14.26 -9.95 7.94
C LEU A 344 14.71 -11.29 7.33
N ALA A 345 16.03 -11.50 7.18
CA ALA A 345 16.58 -12.77 6.68
C ALA A 345 16.32 -13.92 7.67
N ALA A 346 16.49 -13.67 8.97
CA ALA A 346 16.16 -14.66 9.99
C ALA A 346 14.66 -15.03 9.95
N TRP A 347 13.78 -14.03 9.86
CA TRP A 347 12.34 -14.24 9.70
C TRP A 347 12.05 -15.07 8.42
N ALA A 348 12.62 -14.71 7.27
CA ALA A 348 12.39 -15.41 6.01
C ALA A 348 12.82 -16.88 6.06
N LEU A 349 13.95 -17.19 6.71
CA LEU A 349 14.40 -18.55 6.93
C LEU A 349 13.43 -19.35 7.82
N GLY A 350 12.87 -18.72 8.83
CA GLY A 350 11.83 -19.34 9.66
C GLY A 350 10.53 -19.62 8.89
N GLN A 351 10.15 -18.73 7.94
CA GLN A 351 8.97 -18.96 7.06
C GLN A 351 9.18 -20.14 6.10
N ILE A 352 10.41 -20.36 5.65
CA ILE A 352 10.74 -21.50 4.78
C ILE A 352 10.71 -22.81 5.57
N GLY A 353 11.15 -22.79 6.82
CA GLY A 353 11.11 -23.96 7.69
C GLY A 353 12.13 -25.05 7.33
N ASP A 354 13.16 -24.73 6.56
CA ASP A 354 14.14 -25.72 6.08
C ASP A 354 15.22 -26.00 7.16
N PRO A 355 15.50 -27.27 7.50
CA PRO A 355 16.53 -27.64 8.48
C PRO A 355 17.94 -27.16 8.12
N ASP A 356 18.26 -26.88 6.87
CA ASP A 356 19.55 -26.35 6.46
C ASP A 356 19.78 -24.91 6.94
N ALA A 357 18.72 -24.20 7.38
CA ALA A 357 18.81 -22.88 7.99
C ALA A 357 19.24 -22.90 9.47
N ILE A 358 19.26 -24.05 10.14
CA ILE A 358 19.51 -24.13 11.59
C ILE A 358 20.89 -23.59 11.96
N ASP A 359 21.94 -24.01 11.29
CA ASP A 359 23.29 -23.59 11.63
C ASP A 359 23.52 -22.07 11.40
N PRO A 360 23.11 -21.47 10.27
CA PRO A 360 23.16 -20.01 10.12
C PRO A 360 22.29 -19.25 11.12
N LEU A 361 21.11 -19.74 11.47
CA LEU A 361 20.25 -19.13 12.49
C LEU A 361 20.85 -19.25 13.90
N ALA A 362 21.46 -20.39 14.24
CA ALA A 362 22.17 -20.57 15.51
C ALA A 362 23.37 -19.60 15.63
N ALA A 363 24.04 -19.28 14.54
CA ALA A 363 25.06 -18.22 14.53
C ALA A 363 24.43 -16.83 14.74
N ALA A 364 23.26 -16.56 14.16
CA ALA A 364 22.53 -15.29 14.32
C ALA A 364 21.98 -15.06 15.74
N LEU A 365 21.85 -16.10 16.58
CA LEU A 365 21.58 -15.93 18.02
C LEU A 365 22.67 -15.17 18.77
N LYS A 366 23.84 -14.95 18.12
CA LYS A 366 24.95 -14.18 18.69
C LYS A 366 25.10 -12.81 18.03
N ASP A 367 24.09 -12.35 17.28
CA ASP A 367 24.13 -11.02 16.66
C ASP A 367 24.23 -9.92 17.72
N ARG A 368 24.88 -8.83 17.37
CA ARG A 368 24.99 -7.64 18.25
C ARG A 368 23.67 -6.97 18.56
N GLU A 369 22.68 -7.07 17.61
CA GLU A 369 21.37 -6.44 17.74
C GLU A 369 20.36 -7.45 18.32
N PRO A 370 19.72 -7.13 19.46
CA PRO A 370 18.79 -8.05 20.09
C PRO A 370 17.60 -8.43 19.20
N GLU A 371 17.14 -7.52 18.34
CA GLU A 371 16.04 -7.76 17.39
C GLU A 371 16.40 -8.88 16.38
N VAL A 372 17.65 -8.99 16.00
CA VAL A 372 18.14 -10.08 15.12
C VAL A 372 18.18 -11.40 15.90
N ARG A 373 18.68 -11.37 17.16
CA ARG A 373 18.73 -12.57 18.00
C ARG A 373 17.33 -13.12 18.29
N VAL A 374 16.35 -12.22 18.56
CA VAL A 374 14.94 -12.59 18.75
C VAL A 374 14.36 -13.25 17.49
N ALA A 375 14.60 -12.64 16.30
CA ALA A 375 14.11 -13.19 15.04
C ALA A 375 14.74 -14.58 14.76
N ALA A 376 16.02 -14.77 15.09
CA ALA A 376 16.71 -16.06 14.96
C ALA A 376 16.13 -17.11 15.89
N ALA A 377 15.86 -16.77 17.16
CA ALA A 377 15.24 -17.69 18.12
C ALA A 377 13.84 -18.12 17.65
N TRP A 378 13.02 -17.14 17.22
CA TRP A 378 11.70 -17.42 16.65
C TRP A 378 11.78 -18.35 15.42
N ALA A 379 12.71 -18.08 14.49
CA ALA A 379 12.88 -18.86 13.28
C ALA A 379 13.28 -20.31 13.58
N LEU A 380 14.16 -20.53 14.55
CA LEU A 380 14.54 -21.86 15.00
C LEU A 380 13.35 -22.64 15.59
N GLY A 381 12.45 -21.96 16.32
CA GLY A 381 11.22 -22.55 16.79
C GLY A 381 10.25 -22.93 15.67
N GLN A 382 10.18 -22.10 14.61
CA GLN A 382 9.33 -22.39 13.43
C GLN A 382 9.83 -23.59 12.62
N ILE A 383 11.16 -23.84 12.60
CA ILE A 383 11.74 -24.98 11.89
C ILE A 383 11.45 -26.30 12.62
N ASP A 384 11.15 -26.24 13.93
CA ASP A 384 10.76 -27.39 14.75
C ASP A 384 11.71 -28.59 14.60
N ASN A 385 12.99 -28.38 14.94
CA ASN A 385 14.00 -29.42 14.80
C ASN A 385 14.91 -29.49 16.02
N SER A 386 15.15 -30.72 16.53
CA SER A 386 15.94 -30.96 17.74
C SER A 386 17.39 -30.43 17.68
N ARG A 387 17.98 -30.21 16.49
CA ARG A 387 19.29 -29.57 16.35
C ARG A 387 19.32 -28.14 16.89
N ALA A 388 18.17 -27.46 16.96
CA ALA A 388 18.07 -26.09 17.47
C ALA A 388 18.03 -26.02 19.02
N VAL A 389 17.81 -27.14 19.70
CA VAL A 389 17.61 -27.16 21.17
C VAL A 389 18.81 -26.60 21.93
N GLU A 390 20.03 -27.05 21.64
CA GLU A 390 21.22 -26.58 22.35
C GLU A 390 21.55 -25.10 22.09
N PRO A 391 21.50 -24.58 20.86
CA PRO A 391 21.61 -23.13 20.61
C PRO A 391 20.54 -22.30 21.34
N LEU A 392 19.29 -22.76 21.38
CA LEU A 392 18.19 -22.06 22.06
C LEU A 392 18.33 -22.09 23.59
N LYS A 393 18.81 -23.18 24.17
CA LYS A 393 19.14 -23.23 25.62
C LYS A 393 20.20 -22.21 26.00
N ALA A 394 21.22 -22.01 25.15
CA ALA A 394 22.22 -20.98 25.39
C ALA A 394 21.63 -19.56 25.32
N ALA A 395 20.61 -19.33 24.47
CA ALA A 395 19.93 -18.05 24.36
C ALA A 395 18.99 -17.73 25.54
N LEU A 396 18.67 -18.68 26.42
CA LEU A 396 17.94 -18.42 27.68
C LEU A 396 18.74 -17.57 28.67
N ASP A 397 20.07 -17.52 28.52
CA ASP A 397 20.97 -16.71 29.34
C ASP A 397 21.34 -15.37 28.68
N ASP A 398 20.64 -14.96 27.59
CA ASP A 398 20.88 -13.70 26.88
C ASP A 398 20.65 -12.48 27.77
N GLU A 399 21.37 -11.40 27.52
CA GLU A 399 21.19 -10.12 28.23
C GLU A 399 19.82 -9.48 28.01
N SER A 400 19.17 -9.76 26.88
CA SER A 400 17.84 -9.25 26.50
C SER A 400 16.74 -10.21 26.93
N GLN A 401 15.79 -9.70 27.71
CA GLN A 401 14.59 -10.46 28.12
C GLN A 401 13.79 -10.94 26.91
N ASP A 402 13.68 -10.14 25.85
CA ASP A 402 12.95 -10.49 24.64
C ASP A 402 13.57 -11.70 23.92
N VAL A 403 14.91 -11.83 23.96
CA VAL A 403 15.62 -13.00 23.42
C VAL A 403 15.39 -14.23 24.29
N GLN A 404 15.45 -14.09 25.62
CA GLN A 404 15.13 -15.18 26.56
C GLN A 404 13.72 -15.71 26.34
N ASP A 405 12.74 -14.80 26.22
CA ASP A 405 11.33 -15.14 26.00
C ASP A 405 11.13 -15.83 24.63
N ALA A 406 11.77 -15.34 23.56
CA ALA A 406 11.72 -15.95 22.25
C ALA A 406 12.36 -17.35 22.22
N ALA A 407 13.49 -17.53 22.92
CA ALA A 407 14.17 -18.83 23.03
C ALA A 407 13.33 -19.82 23.85
N GLY A 408 12.71 -19.37 24.95
CA GLY A 408 11.79 -20.19 25.74
C GLY A 408 10.60 -20.67 24.93
N TRP A 409 9.96 -19.74 24.18
CA TRP A 409 8.88 -20.10 23.28
C TRP A 409 9.33 -21.11 22.20
N ALA A 410 10.49 -20.90 21.58
CA ALA A 410 10.99 -21.79 20.54
C ALA A 410 11.27 -23.21 21.08
N LEU A 411 11.79 -23.32 22.29
CA LEU A 411 11.98 -24.61 22.95
C LEU A 411 10.65 -25.32 23.24
N ASP A 412 9.61 -24.57 23.65
CA ASP A 412 8.28 -25.12 23.86
C ASP A 412 7.64 -25.64 22.56
N GLN A 413 7.98 -25.03 21.39
CA GLN A 413 7.51 -25.51 20.08
C GLN A 413 8.18 -26.84 19.68
N ILE A 414 9.46 -27.00 19.98
CA ILE A 414 10.25 -28.18 19.57
C ILE A 414 9.99 -29.37 20.52
N ASP A 415 9.61 -29.15 21.76
CA ASP A 415 9.48 -30.17 22.82
C ASP A 415 8.00 -30.42 23.21
N ASP A 416 7.15 -30.68 22.20
CA ASP A 416 5.70 -30.92 22.37
C ASP A 416 5.40 -32.17 23.21
N GLU A 417 6.41 -33.00 23.61
CA GLU A 417 6.27 -34.19 24.46
C GLU A 417 6.58 -33.96 25.95
N ARG A 418 7.08 -32.76 26.37
CA ARG A 418 7.34 -32.46 27.77
C ARG A 418 7.06 -31.02 28.16
N PRO A 419 6.19 -30.75 29.15
CA PRO A 419 5.98 -29.38 29.62
C PRO A 419 7.26 -28.87 30.30
N VAL A 420 8.03 -28.02 29.59
CA VAL A 420 9.12 -27.27 30.20
C VAL A 420 8.50 -26.27 31.17
N ARG A 421 8.63 -26.56 32.46
CA ARG A 421 8.30 -25.59 33.52
C ARG A 421 9.32 -24.45 33.44
N VAL A 422 9.01 -23.42 32.68
CA VAL A 422 9.72 -22.15 32.73
C VAL A 422 9.60 -21.62 34.15
N ARG A 423 10.70 -21.61 34.89
CA ARG A 423 10.78 -20.88 36.15
C ARG A 423 10.77 -19.39 35.83
N VAL A 424 9.58 -18.81 35.73
CA VAL A 424 9.41 -17.37 35.80
C VAL A 424 9.92 -16.94 37.16
N ARG A 425 11.09 -16.30 37.22
CA ARG A 425 11.56 -15.66 38.47
C ARG A 425 10.56 -14.56 38.81
N PRO A 426 9.91 -14.58 39.97
CA PRO A 426 8.99 -13.52 40.34
C PRO A 426 9.79 -12.20 40.43
N HIS A 427 9.29 -11.16 39.78
CA HIS A 427 9.79 -9.79 39.93
C HIS A 427 9.82 -9.43 41.44
N VAL A 428 11.00 -9.38 42.01
CA VAL A 428 11.20 -8.75 43.31
C VAL A 428 11.18 -7.23 43.05
N ARG A 429 10.00 -6.63 43.29
CA ARG A 429 9.92 -5.16 43.42
C ARG A 429 10.81 -4.76 44.59
N ARG A 430 11.90 -4.05 44.29
CA ARG A 430 12.64 -3.33 45.36
C ARG A 430 11.73 -2.22 45.87
N PRO A 431 11.47 -2.16 47.19
CA PRO A 431 10.79 -1.02 47.78
C PRO A 431 11.71 0.23 47.64
N ILE A 432 11.10 1.40 47.45
CA ILE A 432 11.65 2.72 47.35
C ILE A 432 12.41 3.09 48.65
#